data_05ec8900a341b29e094087e752c4519a
#
_entry.id   05ec8900a341b29e094087e752c4519a
#
_cell.length_a   1.000
_cell.length_b   1.000
_cell.length_c   1.000
_cell.angle_alpha   90.00
_cell.angle_beta   90.00
_cell.angle_gamma   90.00
#
_symmetry.space_group_name_H-M   'P 1'
#
loop_
_entity.id
_entity.type
_entity.pdbx_description
1 polymer ?
#
loop_
_entity_poly.entity_id
_entity_poly.type
_entity_poly.pdbx_seq_one_letter_code
_entity_poly.pdbx_strand_id
1 'polypeptide(L)'
;MLRNGYYESIDINGGNNFIISKEIDMSFINKVHWHPFVEILVSVSDGNEVEINFTKYNMNLNDILIIYPGDLHAINRCSGTSLWVAQFSSEMLSIINEMSSQMPLLSQYPYLKYDPSCADCDRIVLILKEFFATRNSDAHLKEVHMYAMLLSFFEKVGQNCINLRNEALPGIENPKQNMTKKMADACLYISENYTSPVR
;
A
#
# COMPACT_ATOMS: atom_id res chain seq x y z
N MET A 1 7.08 7.17 24.20
CA MET A 1 6.27 8.33 23.85
C MET A 1 5.37 7.90 22.69
N LEU A 2 4.05 7.74 22.91
CA LEU A 2 3.10 7.39 21.86
C LEU A 2 3.02 8.60 20.92
N ARG A 3 3.46 8.45 19.67
CA ARG A 3 3.20 9.43 18.63
C ARG A 3 1.72 9.32 18.27
N ASN A 4 0.94 10.33 18.58
CA ASN A 4 -0.44 10.43 18.11
C ASN A 4 -0.39 10.64 16.60
N GLY A 5 -0.75 9.60 15.84
CA GLY A 5 -0.93 9.72 14.38
C GLY A 5 -2.18 10.53 14.06
N TYR A 6 -2.12 11.33 13.02
CA TYR A 6 -3.28 12.05 12.49
C TYR A 6 -4.08 11.12 11.57
N TYR A 7 -5.41 11.23 11.65
CA TYR A 7 -6.29 10.59 10.67
C TYR A 7 -6.34 11.42 9.40
N GLU A 8 -6.01 10.83 8.28
CA GLU A 8 -6.18 11.44 6.96
C GLU A 8 -7.57 11.11 6.42
N SER A 9 -8.42 12.11 6.31
CA SER A 9 -9.72 11.98 5.67
C SER A 9 -9.60 12.31 4.19
N ILE A 10 -9.67 11.28 3.36
CA ILE A 10 -9.68 11.44 1.91
C ILE A 10 -11.09 11.12 1.42
N ASP A 11 -11.69 12.02 0.65
CA ASP A 11 -13.00 11.77 0.03
C ASP A 11 -12.81 11.00 -1.28
N ILE A 12 -12.76 9.68 -1.18
CA ILE A 12 -12.82 8.79 -2.35
C ILE A 12 -14.26 8.70 -2.89
N ASN A 13 -15.28 9.13 -2.12
CA ASN A 13 -16.70 9.00 -2.46
C ASN A 13 -17.18 10.02 -3.52
N GLY A 14 -16.33 10.95 -3.97
CA GLY A 14 -16.65 11.91 -5.04
C GLY A 14 -16.77 11.29 -6.45
N GLY A 15 -16.95 9.97 -6.56
CA GLY A 15 -17.09 9.24 -7.83
C GLY A 15 -15.77 8.74 -8.42
N ASN A 16 -14.64 8.99 -7.79
CA ASN A 16 -13.34 8.47 -8.18
C ASN A 16 -12.90 7.37 -7.21
N ASN A 17 -12.82 6.14 -7.68
CA ASN A 17 -12.34 5.00 -6.88
C ASN A 17 -10.84 5.04 -6.61
N PHE A 18 -10.12 5.98 -7.20
CA PHE A 18 -8.67 6.14 -7.10
C PHE A 18 -8.29 7.60 -6.89
N ILE A 19 -7.37 7.84 -5.99
CA ILE A 19 -6.63 9.10 -5.92
C ILE A 19 -5.22 8.81 -6.38
N ILE A 20 -4.80 9.47 -7.44
CA ILE A 20 -3.46 9.30 -8.00
C ILE A 20 -2.79 10.66 -8.01
N SER A 21 -1.66 10.77 -7.37
CA SER A 21 -0.83 11.96 -7.35
C SER A 21 0.60 11.64 -7.79
N LYS A 22 1.18 12.51 -8.60
CA LYS A 22 2.61 12.53 -8.85
C LYS A 22 3.35 13.42 -7.86
N GLU A 23 2.59 14.10 -6.99
CA GLU A 23 3.10 14.97 -5.94
C GLU A 23 2.31 14.65 -4.67
N ILE A 24 3.04 14.51 -3.57
CA ILE A 24 2.46 14.25 -2.27
C ILE A 24 1.84 15.55 -1.75
N ASP A 25 0.66 15.46 -1.13
CA ASP A 25 0.09 16.60 -0.42
C ASP A 25 1.05 17.08 0.68
N MET A 26 1.50 18.33 0.52
CA MET A 26 2.49 18.95 1.41
C MET A 26 2.00 19.03 2.87
N SER A 27 0.70 18.91 3.12
CA SER A 27 0.13 18.99 4.47
C SER A 27 0.47 17.77 5.33
N PHE A 28 0.73 16.61 4.72
CA PHE A 28 1.04 15.35 5.39
C PHE A 28 2.52 14.97 5.41
N ILE A 29 3.36 15.69 4.66
CA ILE A 29 4.81 15.45 4.66
C ILE A 29 5.37 15.60 6.09
N ASN A 30 6.19 14.63 6.49
CA ASN A 30 6.83 14.53 7.81
C ASN A 30 5.85 14.40 9.00
N LYS A 31 4.56 14.17 8.75
CA LYS A 31 3.58 13.90 9.80
C LYS A 31 3.25 12.42 9.84
N VAL A 32 3.27 11.84 11.02
CA VAL A 32 2.75 10.48 11.21
C VAL A 32 1.24 10.52 11.09
N HIS A 33 0.69 9.76 10.15
CA HIS A 33 -0.75 9.68 9.90
C HIS A 33 -1.16 8.25 9.55
N TRP A 34 -2.46 8.04 9.42
CA TRP A 34 -3.05 6.79 8.97
C TRP A 34 -4.37 7.04 8.26
N HIS A 35 -4.78 6.10 7.43
CA HIS A 35 -6.01 6.14 6.65
C HIS A 35 -6.55 4.72 6.41
N PRO A 36 -7.84 4.55 6.02
CA PRO A 36 -8.44 3.25 5.76
C PRO A 36 -8.22 2.73 4.33
N PHE A 37 -7.33 3.35 3.57
CA PHE A 37 -7.05 3.04 2.17
C PHE A 37 -5.79 2.19 2.04
N VAL A 38 -5.66 1.50 0.89
CA VAL A 38 -4.38 1.00 0.42
C VAL A 38 -3.68 2.13 -0.33
N GLU A 39 -2.40 2.35 -0.02
CA GLU A 39 -1.58 3.32 -0.72
C GLU A 39 -0.35 2.64 -1.32
N ILE A 40 -0.08 2.91 -2.59
CA ILE A 40 1.12 2.45 -3.28
C ILE A 40 2.01 3.65 -3.54
N LEU A 41 3.23 3.59 -3.01
CA LEU A 41 4.30 4.55 -3.26
C LEU A 41 5.28 3.95 -4.27
N VAL A 42 5.58 4.69 -5.33
CA VAL A 42 6.62 4.32 -6.30
C VAL A 42 7.71 5.37 -6.26
N SER A 43 8.93 4.96 -5.96
CA SER A 43 10.07 5.87 -5.97
C SER A 43 10.50 6.17 -7.39
N VAL A 44 10.48 7.45 -7.77
CA VAL A 44 10.93 7.91 -9.09
C VAL A 44 12.28 8.65 -9.03
N SER A 45 12.92 8.59 -7.87
CA SER A 45 14.28 9.06 -7.61
C SER A 45 14.91 8.25 -6.47
N ASP A 46 16.22 8.32 -6.33
CA ASP A 46 16.89 7.73 -5.16
C ASP A 46 16.70 8.59 -3.91
N GLY A 47 16.78 7.96 -2.73
CA GLY A 47 16.86 8.62 -1.43
C GLY A 47 15.53 9.07 -0.83
N ASN A 48 14.39 8.53 -1.25
CA ASN A 48 13.13 8.72 -0.56
C ASN A 48 13.13 7.92 0.77
N GLU A 49 12.70 8.55 1.85
CA GLU A 49 12.55 7.90 3.16
C GLU A 49 11.08 7.86 3.55
N VAL A 50 10.59 6.66 3.88
CA VAL A 50 9.24 6.43 4.39
C VAL A 50 9.33 5.59 5.66
N GLU A 51 8.54 5.94 6.67
CA GLU A 51 8.43 5.17 7.91
C GLU A 51 7.03 4.54 7.98
N ILE A 52 6.95 3.21 8.14
CA ILE A 52 5.69 2.48 8.38
C ILE A 52 5.82 1.73 9.70
N ASN A 53 4.88 1.94 10.63
CA ASN A 53 4.82 1.25 11.91
C ASN A 53 6.19 1.22 12.62
N PHE A 54 6.88 2.37 12.65
CA PHE A 54 8.21 2.58 13.24
C PHE A 54 9.36 1.87 12.51
N THR A 55 9.12 1.33 11.32
CA THR A 55 10.16 0.77 10.46
C THR A 55 10.46 1.75 9.33
N LYS A 56 11.74 2.12 9.18
CA LYS A 56 12.19 3.02 8.13
C LYS A 56 12.58 2.27 6.87
N TYR A 57 12.14 2.78 5.74
CA TYR A 57 12.45 2.30 4.41
C TYR A 57 13.14 3.40 3.62
N ASN A 58 14.36 3.14 3.16
CA ASN A 58 15.08 4.01 2.24
C ASN A 58 14.86 3.47 0.83
N MET A 59 14.12 4.22 0.03
CA MET A 59 13.70 3.82 -1.29
C MET A 59 14.61 4.43 -2.35
N ASN A 60 15.04 3.61 -3.29
CA ASN A 60 15.76 4.01 -4.49
C ASN A 60 14.81 4.01 -5.69
N LEU A 61 15.32 4.46 -6.84
CA LEU A 61 14.56 4.50 -8.09
C LEU A 61 13.91 3.14 -8.40
N ASN A 62 12.61 3.16 -8.71
CA ASN A 62 11.74 2.02 -8.99
C ASN A 62 11.40 1.12 -7.78
N ASP A 63 11.88 1.43 -6.58
CA ASP A 63 11.39 0.75 -5.38
C ASP A 63 9.91 1.09 -5.15
N ILE A 64 9.18 0.10 -4.62
CA ILE A 64 7.75 0.21 -4.36
C ILE A 64 7.50 -0.07 -2.89
N LEU A 65 6.64 0.73 -2.26
CA LEU A 65 6.20 0.53 -0.88
C LEU A 65 4.67 0.54 -0.85
N ILE A 66 4.08 -0.44 -0.17
CA ILE A 66 2.63 -0.57 -0.03
C ILE A 66 2.28 -0.29 1.43
N ILE A 67 1.42 0.70 1.64
CA ILE A 67 0.85 1.05 2.94
C ILE A 67 -0.55 0.45 2.99
N TYR A 68 -0.80 -0.34 4.03
CA TYR A 68 -2.07 -1.03 4.19
C TYR A 68 -3.00 -0.24 5.12
N PRO A 69 -4.33 -0.47 5.04
CA PRO A 69 -5.31 0.21 5.89
C PRO A 69 -4.93 0.16 7.37
N GLY A 70 -4.86 1.33 8.01
CA GLY A 70 -4.53 1.47 9.43
C GLY A 70 -3.04 1.49 9.76
N ASP A 71 -2.14 1.33 8.79
CA ASP A 71 -0.71 1.49 9.03
C ASP A 71 -0.37 2.94 9.38
N LEU A 72 0.30 3.12 10.51
CA LEU A 72 0.88 4.41 10.88
C LEU A 72 2.10 4.68 10.00
N HIS A 73 2.08 5.74 9.23
CA HIS A 73 3.17 6.03 8.32
C HIS A 73 3.51 7.54 8.25
N ALA A 74 4.71 7.82 7.80
CA ALA A 74 5.18 9.16 7.50
C ALA A 74 6.10 9.13 6.30
N ILE A 75 5.90 10.07 5.38
CA ILE A 75 6.78 10.27 4.22
C ILE A 75 7.71 11.42 4.56
N ASN A 76 8.99 11.11 4.71
CA ASN A 76 10.01 12.10 5.01
C ASN A 76 10.55 12.68 3.71
N ARG A 77 10.28 13.97 3.50
CA ARG A 77 10.74 14.64 2.28
C ARG A 77 12.23 14.91 2.35
N CYS A 78 12.96 14.35 1.41
CA CYS A 78 14.34 14.74 1.12
C CYS A 78 14.36 15.72 -0.06
N SER A 79 15.31 16.67 -0.05
CA SER A 79 15.45 17.61 -1.16
C SER A 79 15.82 16.89 -2.45
N GLY A 80 15.10 17.18 -3.52
CA GLY A 80 15.36 16.58 -4.84
C GLY A 80 14.78 15.20 -5.06
N THR A 81 14.05 14.62 -4.08
CA THR A 81 13.38 13.32 -4.22
C THR A 81 11.93 13.46 -4.68
N SER A 82 11.42 12.43 -5.34
CA SER A 82 10.05 12.37 -5.85
C SER A 82 9.44 10.99 -5.70
N LEU A 83 8.15 10.96 -5.35
CA LEU A 83 7.33 9.76 -5.22
C LEU A 83 6.06 9.92 -6.04
N TRP A 84 5.62 8.85 -6.67
CA TRP A 84 4.26 8.71 -7.16
C TRP A 84 3.42 7.99 -6.13
N VAL A 85 2.20 8.48 -5.94
CA VAL A 85 1.27 7.99 -4.92
C VAL A 85 -0.03 7.57 -5.57
N ALA A 86 -0.51 6.37 -5.27
CA ALA A 86 -1.83 5.89 -5.65
C ALA A 86 -2.55 5.38 -4.40
N GLN A 87 -3.71 5.96 -4.10
CA GLN A 87 -4.58 5.56 -2.99
C GLN A 87 -5.90 5.04 -3.54
N PHE A 88 -6.43 3.97 -2.94
CA PHE A 88 -7.70 3.38 -3.33
C PHE A 88 -8.34 2.60 -2.17
N SER A 89 -9.65 2.39 -2.24
CA SER A 89 -10.38 1.64 -1.22
C SER A 89 -9.95 0.17 -1.19
N SER A 90 -9.70 -0.37 0.00
CA SER A 90 -9.46 -1.80 0.19
C SER A 90 -10.65 -2.67 -0.20
N GLU A 91 -11.86 -2.11 -0.22
CA GLU A 91 -13.08 -2.81 -0.66
C GLU A 91 -12.94 -3.31 -2.11
N MET A 92 -12.21 -2.57 -2.95
CA MET A 92 -11.94 -2.98 -4.33
C MET A 92 -11.24 -4.33 -4.42
N LEU A 93 -10.31 -4.59 -3.51
CA LEU A 93 -9.58 -5.86 -3.47
C LEU A 93 -10.41 -6.95 -2.78
N SER A 94 -11.28 -6.57 -1.84
CA SER A 94 -12.10 -7.50 -1.06
C SER A 94 -13.21 -8.18 -1.87
N ILE A 95 -13.58 -7.64 -3.04
CA ILE A 95 -14.53 -8.27 -3.98
C ILE A 95 -14.01 -9.66 -4.42
N ILE A 96 -12.70 -9.84 -4.46
CA ILE A 96 -12.09 -11.12 -4.80
C ILE A 96 -11.70 -11.84 -3.50
N ASN A 97 -12.40 -12.93 -3.18
CA ASN A 97 -12.18 -13.70 -1.94
C ASN A 97 -10.72 -14.13 -1.74
N GLU A 98 -10.04 -14.49 -2.82
CA GLU A 98 -8.63 -14.87 -2.78
C GLU A 98 -7.76 -13.69 -2.34
N MET A 99 -8.00 -12.50 -2.88
CA MET A 99 -7.28 -11.27 -2.47
C MET A 99 -7.50 -10.97 -0.99
N SER A 100 -8.76 -11.02 -0.51
CA SER A 100 -9.06 -10.82 0.91
C SER A 100 -8.29 -11.78 1.81
N SER A 101 -8.19 -13.06 1.41
CA SER A 101 -7.46 -14.07 2.18
C SER A 101 -5.95 -13.89 2.16
N GLN A 102 -5.40 -13.26 1.11
CA GLN A 102 -3.96 -13.04 0.96
C GLN A 102 -3.48 -11.69 1.56
N MET A 103 -4.37 -10.75 1.83
CA MET A 103 -4.00 -9.44 2.40
C MET A 103 -3.13 -9.54 3.67
N PRO A 104 -3.39 -10.46 4.63
CA PRO A 104 -2.51 -10.62 5.79
C PRO A 104 -1.09 -11.11 5.45
N LEU A 105 -0.92 -11.84 4.36
CA LEU A 105 0.40 -12.24 3.87
C LEU A 105 1.09 -11.05 3.17
N LEU A 106 0.38 -10.37 2.29
CA LEU A 106 0.91 -9.22 1.54
C LEU A 106 1.40 -8.11 2.47
N SER A 107 0.66 -7.83 3.55
CA SER A 107 1.02 -6.79 4.51
C SER A 107 2.31 -7.07 5.31
N GLN A 108 2.83 -8.30 5.27
CA GLN A 108 4.11 -8.64 5.89
C GLN A 108 5.31 -8.24 5.02
N TYR A 109 5.08 -8.03 3.73
CA TYR A 109 6.09 -7.69 2.75
C TYR A 109 5.73 -6.37 2.05
N PRO A 110 5.66 -5.26 2.81
CA PRO A 110 5.20 -3.98 2.26
C PRO A 110 6.21 -3.36 1.28
N TYR A 111 7.48 -3.75 1.34
CA TYR A 111 8.56 -3.17 0.56
C TYR A 111 9.06 -4.12 -0.51
N LEU A 112 8.95 -3.67 -1.74
CA LEU A 112 9.43 -4.35 -2.93
C LEU A 112 10.65 -3.59 -3.45
N LYS A 113 11.82 -4.10 -3.11
CA LYS A 113 13.08 -3.56 -3.61
C LYS A 113 13.23 -3.93 -5.09
N TYR A 114 13.50 -2.94 -5.92
CA TYR A 114 13.74 -3.16 -7.34
C TYR A 114 15.09 -3.86 -7.57
N ASP A 115 15.07 -4.91 -8.38
CA ASP A 115 16.26 -5.61 -8.86
C ASP A 115 16.24 -5.62 -10.40
N PRO A 116 17.18 -4.94 -11.07
CA PRO A 116 17.22 -4.89 -12.52
C PRO A 116 17.55 -6.26 -13.19
N SER A 117 17.99 -7.23 -12.43
CA SER A 117 18.20 -8.61 -12.93
C SER A 117 16.93 -9.46 -12.87
N CYS A 118 15.88 -8.97 -12.22
CA CYS A 118 14.62 -9.67 -12.01
C CYS A 118 13.56 -9.21 -13.03
N ALA A 119 13.20 -10.06 -13.96
CA ALA A 119 12.20 -9.76 -14.99
C ALA A 119 10.80 -9.47 -14.40
N ASP A 120 10.46 -10.07 -13.27
CA ASP A 120 9.19 -9.80 -12.59
C ASP A 120 9.19 -8.42 -11.92
N CYS A 121 10.34 -7.95 -11.41
CA CYS A 121 10.49 -6.58 -10.90
C CYS A 121 10.24 -5.54 -12.00
N ASP A 122 10.82 -5.73 -13.19
CA ASP A 122 10.57 -4.86 -14.34
C ASP A 122 9.09 -4.84 -14.72
N ARG A 123 8.46 -6.01 -14.74
CA ARG A 123 7.04 -6.14 -15.09
C ARG A 123 6.13 -5.42 -14.09
N ILE A 124 6.41 -5.55 -12.79
CA ILE A 124 5.67 -4.85 -11.72
C ILE A 124 5.81 -3.33 -11.90
N VAL A 125 7.02 -2.84 -12.12
CA VAL A 125 7.29 -1.41 -12.33
C VAL A 125 6.58 -0.89 -13.59
N LEU A 126 6.59 -1.67 -14.68
CA LEU A 126 5.89 -1.29 -15.93
C LEU A 126 4.38 -1.18 -15.75
N ILE A 127 3.76 -2.14 -15.03
CA ILE A 127 2.32 -2.09 -14.71
C ILE A 127 1.99 -0.78 -13.97
N LEU A 128 2.76 -0.40 -12.97
CA LEU A 128 2.51 0.83 -12.21
C LEU A 128 2.78 2.08 -13.05
N LYS A 129 3.83 2.10 -13.89
CA LYS A 129 4.08 3.23 -14.80
C LYS A 129 2.90 3.45 -15.76
N GLU A 130 2.34 2.38 -16.30
CA GLU A 130 1.16 2.43 -17.16
C GLU A 130 -0.07 2.90 -16.37
N PHE A 131 -0.28 2.38 -15.15
CA PHE A 131 -1.35 2.81 -14.26
C PHE A 131 -1.32 4.32 -13.99
N PHE A 132 -0.15 4.86 -13.64
CA PHE A 132 0.02 6.29 -13.41
C PHE A 132 -0.14 7.14 -14.69
N ALA A 133 0.25 6.61 -15.86
CA ALA A 133 0.06 7.28 -17.14
C ALA A 133 -1.41 7.33 -17.55
N THR A 134 -2.17 6.26 -17.28
CA THR A 134 -3.59 6.13 -17.65
C THR A 134 -4.48 7.15 -16.93
N ARG A 135 -4.07 7.70 -15.78
CA ARG A 135 -4.83 8.71 -15.01
C ARG A 135 -5.39 9.84 -15.89
N ASN A 136 -4.56 10.39 -16.74
CA ASN A 136 -4.87 11.55 -17.58
C ASN A 136 -5.41 11.17 -18.96
N SER A 137 -5.72 9.90 -19.18
CA SER A 137 -6.28 9.41 -20.42
C SER A 137 -7.79 9.70 -20.49
N ASP A 138 -8.27 10.08 -21.67
CA ASP A 138 -9.70 10.18 -21.98
C ASP A 138 -10.25 8.88 -22.59
N ALA A 139 -9.54 7.77 -22.46
CA ALA A 139 -9.91 6.48 -23.02
C ALA A 139 -11.22 5.97 -22.41
N HIS A 140 -12.06 5.37 -23.27
CA HIS A 140 -13.21 4.62 -22.79
C HIS A 140 -12.75 3.45 -21.92
N LEU A 141 -13.54 3.13 -20.87
CA LEU A 141 -13.24 2.06 -19.92
C LEU A 141 -11.91 2.24 -19.15
N LYS A 142 -11.44 3.49 -19.02
CA LYS A 142 -10.21 3.82 -18.29
C LYS A 142 -10.18 3.19 -16.89
N GLU A 143 -11.27 3.31 -16.13
CA GLU A 143 -11.33 2.72 -14.78
C GLU A 143 -11.21 1.20 -14.82
N VAL A 144 -11.89 0.53 -15.76
CA VAL A 144 -11.79 -0.93 -15.92
C VAL A 144 -10.34 -1.33 -16.20
N HIS A 145 -9.64 -0.57 -17.03
CA HIS A 145 -8.24 -0.81 -17.33
C HIS A 145 -7.36 -0.61 -16.09
N MET A 146 -7.60 0.46 -15.31
CA MET A 146 -6.89 0.72 -14.06
C MET A 146 -7.11 -0.40 -13.04
N TYR A 147 -8.34 -0.91 -12.89
CA TYR A 147 -8.63 -2.07 -12.05
C TYR A 147 -7.86 -3.32 -12.50
N ALA A 148 -7.84 -3.60 -13.79
CA ALA A 148 -7.12 -4.74 -14.34
C ALA A 148 -5.62 -4.65 -14.06
N MET A 149 -5.03 -3.46 -14.16
CA MET A 149 -3.62 -3.23 -13.82
C MET A 149 -3.35 -3.44 -12.34
N LEU A 150 -4.22 -2.95 -11.44
CA LEU A 150 -4.06 -3.18 -10.00
C LEU A 150 -4.16 -4.66 -9.63
N LEU A 151 -5.11 -5.39 -10.20
CA LEU A 151 -5.22 -6.83 -9.99
C LEU A 151 -3.98 -7.56 -10.49
N SER A 152 -3.47 -7.19 -11.67
CA SER A 152 -2.23 -7.75 -12.20
C SER A 152 -1.02 -7.41 -11.32
N PHE A 153 -0.95 -6.19 -10.77
CA PHE A 153 0.08 -5.79 -9.81
C PHE A 153 0.04 -6.68 -8.56
N PHE A 154 -1.13 -6.81 -7.93
CA PHE A 154 -1.25 -7.61 -6.70
C PHE A 154 -1.06 -9.11 -6.95
N GLU A 155 -1.42 -9.63 -8.12
CA GLU A 155 -1.10 -11.01 -8.50
C GLU A 155 0.41 -11.23 -8.50
N LYS A 156 1.18 -10.33 -9.11
CA LYS A 156 2.65 -10.43 -9.14
C LYS A 156 3.28 -10.25 -7.76
N VAL A 157 2.79 -9.28 -6.99
CA VAL A 157 3.26 -9.07 -5.60
C VAL A 157 2.96 -10.31 -4.75
N GLY A 158 1.76 -10.86 -4.86
CA GLY A 158 1.37 -12.07 -4.13
C GLY A 158 2.25 -13.26 -4.46
N GLN A 159 2.57 -13.46 -5.73
CA GLN A 159 3.47 -14.55 -6.16
C GLN A 159 4.87 -14.39 -5.55
N ASN A 160 5.41 -13.16 -5.54
CA ASN A 160 6.70 -12.87 -4.93
C ASN A 160 6.67 -13.11 -3.40
N CYS A 161 5.61 -12.69 -2.72
CA CYS A 161 5.45 -12.93 -1.28
C CYS A 161 5.38 -14.42 -0.94
N ILE A 162 4.69 -15.22 -1.75
CA ILE A 162 4.62 -16.69 -1.59
C ILE A 162 6.01 -17.30 -1.77
N ASN A 163 6.76 -16.87 -2.76
CA ASN A 163 8.13 -17.36 -2.99
C ASN A 163 9.04 -17.02 -1.81
N LEU A 164 9.04 -15.78 -1.33
CA LEU A 164 9.80 -15.36 -0.15
C LEU A 164 9.43 -16.14 1.10
N ARG A 165 8.14 -16.41 1.31
CA ARG A 165 7.67 -17.23 2.43
C ARG A 165 8.17 -18.67 2.35
N ASN A 166 8.20 -19.25 1.17
CA ASN A 166 8.68 -20.63 0.96
C ASN A 166 10.19 -20.76 1.13
N GLU A 167 10.94 -19.69 0.85
CA GLU A 167 12.39 -19.61 1.06
C GLU A 167 12.75 -19.33 2.55
N ALA A 168 11.85 -18.68 3.30
CA ALA A 168 12.02 -18.48 4.73
C ALA A 168 11.86 -19.84 5.45
N LEU A 169 12.87 -20.22 6.26
CA LEU A 169 12.88 -21.47 7.01
C LEU A 169 11.58 -21.64 7.82
N PRO A 170 10.93 -22.82 7.76
CA PRO A 170 9.73 -23.10 8.51
C PRO A 170 10.05 -23.05 10.01
N GLY A 171 9.41 -22.16 10.76
CA GLY A 171 9.46 -22.13 12.22
C GLY A 171 9.72 -20.79 12.90
N ILE A 172 9.93 -19.72 12.20
CA ILE A 172 10.04 -18.39 12.82
C ILE A 172 8.67 -17.69 12.71
N GLU A 173 7.85 -17.86 13.76
CA GLU A 173 6.68 -16.98 13.96
C GLU A 173 7.20 -15.56 14.16
N ASN A 174 6.89 -14.67 13.22
CA ASN A 174 7.25 -13.27 13.32
C ASN A 174 6.38 -12.63 14.42
N PRO A 175 6.93 -12.11 15.53
CA PRO A 175 6.14 -11.50 16.62
C PRO A 175 5.24 -10.34 16.14
N LYS A 176 5.60 -9.68 15.02
CA LYS A 176 4.78 -8.65 14.37
C LYS A 176 3.47 -9.20 13.79
N GLN A 177 3.43 -10.47 13.34
CA GLN A 177 2.23 -11.11 12.79
C GLN A 177 1.07 -11.16 13.81
N ASN A 178 1.38 -11.46 15.07
CA ASN A 178 0.36 -11.59 16.11
C ASN A 178 -0.25 -10.25 16.50
N MET A 179 0.51 -9.15 16.43
CA MET A 179 0.01 -7.82 16.79
C MET A 179 -0.83 -7.22 15.67
N THR A 180 -0.38 -7.34 14.42
CA THR A 180 -1.12 -6.85 13.24
C THR A 180 -2.45 -7.60 13.08
N LYS A 181 -2.44 -8.94 13.28
CA LYS A 181 -3.68 -9.74 13.25
C LYS A 181 -4.66 -9.31 14.33
N LYS A 182 -4.21 -9.17 15.58
CA LYS A 182 -5.07 -8.72 16.69
C LYS A 182 -5.64 -7.32 16.48
N MET A 183 -4.86 -6.41 15.91
CA MET A 183 -5.35 -5.07 15.57
C MET A 183 -6.37 -5.10 14.43
N ALA A 184 -6.14 -5.89 13.38
CA ALA A 184 -7.09 -6.09 12.30
C ALA A 184 -8.39 -6.73 12.80
N ASP A 185 -8.29 -7.75 13.65
CA ASP A 185 -9.45 -8.41 14.27
C ASP A 185 -10.23 -7.42 15.18
N ALA A 186 -9.54 -6.56 15.91
CA ALA A 186 -10.16 -5.52 16.74
C ALA A 186 -10.86 -4.45 15.89
N CYS A 187 -10.23 -3.99 14.80
CA CYS A 187 -10.84 -3.04 13.87
C CYS A 187 -12.07 -3.64 13.18
N LEU A 188 -11.99 -4.89 12.75
CA LEU A 188 -13.12 -5.61 12.17
C LEU A 188 -14.27 -5.74 13.18
N TYR A 189 -13.97 -6.16 14.41
CA TYR A 189 -14.96 -6.25 15.48
C TYR A 189 -15.62 -4.90 15.75
N ILE A 190 -14.86 -3.81 15.82
CA ILE A 190 -15.39 -2.46 16.01
C ILE A 190 -16.28 -2.09 14.81
N SER A 191 -15.84 -2.30 13.56
CA SER A 191 -16.61 -1.94 12.37
C SER A 191 -17.94 -2.69 12.28
N GLU A 192 -17.98 -3.95 12.71
CA GLU A 192 -19.20 -4.78 12.71
C GLU A 192 -20.15 -4.47 13.87
N ASN A 193 -19.64 -3.92 14.97
CA ASN A 193 -20.39 -3.75 16.22
C ASN A 193 -20.53 -2.30 16.69
N TYR A 194 -19.93 -1.31 15.99
CA TYR A 194 -19.93 0.08 16.46
C TYR A 194 -21.34 0.71 16.54
N THR A 195 -22.33 0.16 15.83
CA THR A 195 -23.74 0.60 15.90
C THR A 195 -24.51 -0.04 17.05
N SER A 196 -23.92 -1.02 17.74
CA SER A 196 -24.52 -1.71 18.88
C SER A 196 -23.94 -1.17 20.19
N PRO A 197 -24.75 -0.88 21.23
CA PRO A 197 -24.20 -0.46 22.51
C PRO A 197 -23.33 -1.58 23.07
N VAL A 198 -22.08 -1.26 23.32
CA VAL A 198 -21.13 -2.18 24.00
C VAL A 198 -21.67 -2.42 25.41
N ARG A 199 -22.05 -3.64 25.69
CA ARG A 199 -22.48 -4.08 27.03
C ARG A 199 -21.32 -4.53 27.88
#